data_8052ab961597bef233cff2e3ed5d2058
#
_entry.id   8052ab961597bef233cff2e3ed5d2058
#
_cell.length_a   1.000
_cell.length_b   1.000
_cell.length_c   1.000
_cell.angle_alpha   90.00
_cell.angle_beta   90.00
_cell.angle_gamma   90.00
#
_symmetry.space_group_name_H-M   'P 1'
#
loop_
_entity.id
_entity.type
_entity.pdbx_description
1 polymer ?
#
loop_
_entity_poly.entity_id
_entity_poly.type
_entity_poly.pdbx_seq_one_letter_code
_entity_poly.pdbx_strand_id
1 'polypeptide(L)'
;DVYKRQPKEHLGLPNKDDVKTGIITYKIAAHAADLAKGHPGAQIRDNALSKARFEFRWEDQFNLGLDPDTARSYHDETLPKDSAKVAHFCSMCGPKFCSMKITQEVREYAKENGLSDESKAVEAGFQEQSERFKEEGSVIYRQV
;
A
#
# COMPACT_ATOMS: atom_id res chain seq x y z
N ASP A 1 -24.47 -15.31 4.71
CA ASP A 1 -25.21 -16.07 3.76
C ASP A 1 -24.32 -16.82 2.79
N VAL A 2 -24.53 -18.12 2.68
CA VAL A 2 -23.66 -19.02 1.93
C VAL A 2 -24.20 -19.41 0.55
N TYR A 3 -25.25 -18.80 0.09
CA TYR A 3 -25.92 -19.31 -1.08
C TYR A 3 -25.39 -18.85 -2.42
N LYS A 4 -24.80 -17.73 -2.53
CA LYS A 4 -24.60 -17.12 -3.85
C LYS A 4 -23.19 -16.82 -4.14
N ARG A 5 -22.51 -17.85 -4.55
CA ARG A 5 -21.11 -17.75 -4.31
C ARG A 5 -20.23 -18.08 -5.44
N GLN A 6 -20.80 -18.63 -6.46
CA GLN A 6 -20.02 -18.98 -7.62
C GLN A 6 -20.40 -18.07 -8.77
N PRO A 7 -19.42 -17.53 -9.48
CA PRO A 7 -19.67 -16.99 -10.80
C PRO A 7 -20.45 -18.03 -11.62
N LYS A 8 -21.42 -17.61 -12.40
CA LYS A 8 -22.33 -18.46 -13.17
C LYS A 8 -23.32 -19.30 -12.36
N GLU A 9 -23.58 -18.98 -11.11
CA GLU A 9 -24.57 -19.68 -10.30
C GLU A 9 -25.88 -19.84 -11.06
N HIS A 10 -26.35 -21.08 -11.24
CA HIS A 10 -27.54 -21.48 -12.02
C HIS A 10 -27.53 -21.10 -13.50
N LEU A 11 -26.53 -20.38 -13.98
CA LEU A 11 -26.44 -19.91 -15.37
C LEU A 11 -25.49 -20.74 -16.23
N GLY A 12 -24.69 -21.60 -15.60
CA GLY A 12 -23.76 -22.47 -16.29
C GLY A 12 -22.84 -23.23 -15.32
N LEU A 13 -22.07 -24.18 -15.87
CA LEU A 13 -21.08 -24.91 -15.09
C LEU A 13 -19.83 -24.01 -14.88
N PRO A 14 -19.37 -23.83 -13.65
CA PRO A 14 -18.17 -23.06 -13.36
C PRO A 14 -16.92 -23.84 -13.81
N ASN A 15 -15.97 -23.11 -14.39
CA ASN A 15 -14.63 -23.61 -14.65
C ASN A 15 -13.73 -23.32 -13.42
N LYS A 16 -12.43 -23.69 -13.51
CA LYS A 16 -11.47 -23.49 -12.44
C LYS A 16 -11.29 -22.02 -12.05
N ASP A 17 -11.28 -21.12 -13.05
CA ASP A 17 -11.10 -19.69 -12.81
C ASP A 17 -12.35 -19.06 -12.18
N ASP A 18 -13.53 -19.51 -12.58
CA ASP A 18 -14.78 -19.13 -11.95
C ASP A 18 -14.78 -19.50 -10.45
N VAL A 19 -14.33 -20.71 -10.13
CA VAL A 19 -14.23 -21.18 -8.74
C VAL A 19 -13.20 -20.34 -7.96
N LYS A 20 -12.02 -20.09 -8.54
CA LYS A 20 -11.00 -19.24 -7.94
C LYS A 20 -11.57 -17.85 -7.64
N THR A 21 -12.20 -17.22 -8.61
CA THR A 21 -12.84 -15.89 -8.45
C THR A 21 -13.88 -15.90 -7.33
N GLY A 22 -14.71 -16.95 -7.27
CA GLY A 22 -15.67 -17.12 -6.18
C GLY A 22 -15.02 -17.18 -4.81
N ILE A 23 -13.96 -17.97 -4.65
CA ILE A 23 -13.22 -18.10 -3.40
C ILE A 23 -12.60 -16.77 -2.98
N ILE A 24 -11.97 -16.04 -3.91
CA ILE A 24 -11.37 -14.73 -3.61
C ILE A 24 -12.46 -13.73 -3.19
N THR A 25 -13.58 -13.70 -3.87
CA THR A 25 -14.73 -12.85 -3.51
C THR A 25 -15.21 -13.13 -2.07
N TYR A 26 -15.26 -14.40 -1.67
CA TYR A 26 -15.59 -14.76 -0.28
C TYR A 26 -14.56 -14.28 0.73
N LYS A 27 -13.28 -14.44 0.41
CA LYS A 27 -12.21 -13.93 1.29
C LYS A 27 -12.34 -12.42 1.49
N ILE A 28 -12.64 -11.67 0.44
CA ILE A 28 -12.88 -10.22 0.51
C ILE A 28 -14.08 -9.93 1.41
N ALA A 29 -15.21 -10.60 1.20
CA ALA A 29 -16.42 -10.38 1.98
C ALA A 29 -16.22 -10.76 3.46
N ALA A 30 -15.55 -11.87 3.75
CA ALA A 30 -15.23 -12.28 5.10
C ALA A 30 -14.31 -11.29 5.80
N HIS A 31 -13.26 -10.82 5.12
CA HIS A 31 -12.35 -9.81 5.65
C HIS A 31 -13.05 -8.48 5.95
N ALA A 32 -13.93 -8.02 5.06
CA ALA A 32 -14.73 -6.82 5.28
C ALA A 32 -15.68 -6.98 6.49
N ALA A 33 -16.27 -8.16 6.66
CA ALA A 33 -17.11 -8.46 7.81
C ALA A 33 -16.31 -8.49 9.12
N ASP A 34 -15.09 -9.02 9.09
CA ASP A 34 -14.21 -9.05 10.27
C ASP A 34 -13.75 -7.64 10.67
N LEU A 35 -13.44 -6.78 9.71
CA LEU A 35 -13.17 -5.36 9.95
C LEU A 35 -14.39 -4.66 10.58
N ALA A 36 -15.57 -4.85 10.01
CA ALA A 36 -16.80 -4.23 10.50
C ALA A 36 -17.16 -4.69 11.92
N LYS A 37 -16.81 -5.92 12.31
CA LYS A 37 -17.00 -6.45 13.65
C LYS A 37 -15.88 -6.10 14.63
N GLY A 38 -14.84 -5.41 14.18
CA GLY A 38 -13.68 -5.06 15.00
C GLY A 38 -12.80 -6.24 15.36
N HIS A 39 -12.72 -7.27 14.51
CA HIS A 39 -11.83 -8.40 14.75
C HIS A 39 -10.36 -7.94 14.74
N PRO A 40 -9.60 -8.16 15.82
CA PRO A 40 -8.27 -7.54 15.98
C PRO A 40 -7.27 -8.00 14.92
N GLY A 41 -7.34 -9.22 14.44
CA GLY A 41 -6.44 -9.74 13.41
C GLY A 41 -6.63 -9.11 12.03
N ALA A 42 -7.84 -8.64 11.70
CA ALA A 42 -8.14 -8.05 10.41
C ALA A 42 -7.38 -6.73 10.20
N GLN A 43 -7.43 -5.83 11.17
CA GLN A 43 -6.71 -4.55 11.11
C GLN A 43 -5.19 -4.73 11.15
N ILE A 44 -4.70 -5.68 11.95
CA ILE A 44 -3.25 -6.00 12.02
C ILE A 44 -2.73 -6.42 10.65
N ARG A 45 -3.49 -7.28 9.96
CA ARG A 45 -3.15 -7.72 8.60
C ARG A 45 -3.11 -6.57 7.61
N ASP A 46 -4.11 -5.69 7.62
CA ASP A 46 -4.19 -4.54 6.72
C ASP A 46 -3.06 -3.54 6.96
N ASN A 47 -2.71 -3.33 8.22
CA ASN A 47 -1.57 -2.49 8.59
C ASN A 47 -0.24 -3.11 8.09
N ALA A 48 -0.07 -4.42 8.21
CA ALA A 48 1.11 -5.12 7.71
C ALA A 48 1.22 -5.04 6.18
N LEU A 49 0.11 -5.20 5.46
CA LEU A 49 0.06 -5.07 4.00
C LEU A 49 0.37 -3.63 3.56
N SER A 50 -0.21 -2.64 4.22
CA SER A 50 0.06 -1.23 3.94
C SER A 50 1.53 -0.89 4.18
N LYS A 51 2.11 -1.37 5.27
CA LYS A 51 3.54 -1.20 5.58
C LYS A 51 4.43 -1.84 4.52
N ALA A 52 4.16 -3.08 4.12
CA ALA A 52 4.88 -3.76 3.06
C ALA A 52 4.86 -2.94 1.75
N ARG A 53 3.69 -2.35 1.42
CA ARG A 53 3.51 -1.54 0.23
C ARG A 53 4.36 -0.27 0.21
N PHE A 54 4.34 0.54 1.25
CA PHE A 54 5.09 1.79 1.25
C PHE A 54 6.59 1.61 1.54
N GLU A 55 7.01 0.43 2.00
CA GLU A 55 8.40 0.01 2.11
C GLU A 55 8.92 -0.69 0.84
N PHE A 56 8.09 -0.84 -0.18
CA PHE A 56 8.40 -1.55 -1.43
C PHE A 56 8.82 -3.01 -1.23
N ARG A 57 8.29 -3.67 -0.22
CA ARG A 57 8.48 -5.10 0.06
C ARG A 57 7.44 -5.92 -0.72
N TRP A 58 7.66 -6.05 -2.01
CA TRP A 58 6.70 -6.61 -2.95
C TRP A 58 6.27 -8.03 -2.62
N GLU A 59 7.21 -8.91 -2.31
CA GLU A 59 6.92 -10.29 -1.95
C GLU A 59 6.01 -10.39 -0.72
N ASP A 60 6.29 -9.58 0.31
CA ASP A 60 5.44 -9.53 1.50
C ASP A 60 4.05 -9.00 1.16
N GLN A 61 3.97 -7.97 0.30
CA GLN A 61 2.69 -7.43 -0.14
C GLN A 61 1.87 -8.48 -0.89
N PHE A 62 2.46 -9.26 -1.78
CA PHE A 62 1.76 -10.32 -2.51
C PHE A 62 1.27 -11.39 -1.55
N ASN A 63 2.12 -11.86 -0.64
CA ASN A 63 1.79 -12.92 0.32
C ASN A 63 0.73 -12.49 1.36
N LEU A 64 0.67 -11.22 1.70
CA LEU A 64 -0.38 -10.66 2.55
C LEU A 64 -1.68 -10.38 1.78
N GLY A 65 -1.64 -10.35 0.46
CA GLY A 65 -2.80 -10.16 -0.41
C GLY A 65 -3.78 -11.33 -0.34
N LEU A 66 -5.01 -11.10 -0.78
CA LEU A 66 -6.05 -12.14 -0.85
C LEU A 66 -5.93 -13.02 -2.09
N ASP A 67 -5.27 -12.52 -3.14
CA ASP A 67 -4.92 -13.23 -4.38
C ASP A 67 -3.47 -12.90 -4.78
N PRO A 68 -2.49 -13.59 -4.17
CA PRO A 68 -1.07 -13.33 -4.42
C PRO A 68 -0.66 -13.48 -5.88
N ASP A 69 -1.20 -14.48 -6.57
CA ASP A 69 -0.84 -14.78 -7.97
C ASP A 69 -1.26 -13.66 -8.90
N THR A 70 -2.50 -13.17 -8.74
CA THR A 70 -3.02 -12.06 -9.55
C THR A 70 -2.30 -10.75 -9.22
N ALA A 71 -1.99 -10.50 -7.94
CA ALA A 71 -1.22 -9.33 -7.52
C ALA A 71 0.18 -9.32 -8.16
N ARG A 72 0.86 -10.47 -8.15
CA ARG A 72 2.16 -10.64 -8.81
C ARG A 72 2.07 -10.42 -10.32
N SER A 73 1.06 -10.99 -10.97
CA SER A 73 0.91 -10.84 -12.43
C SER A 73 0.74 -9.39 -12.86
N TYR A 74 -0.04 -8.61 -12.13
CA TYR A 74 -0.20 -7.17 -12.39
C TYR A 74 1.08 -6.37 -12.17
N HIS A 75 1.81 -6.69 -11.11
CA HIS A 75 3.11 -6.06 -10.86
C HIS A 75 4.12 -6.40 -11.97
N ASP A 76 4.21 -7.65 -12.38
CA ASP A 76 5.14 -8.11 -13.39
C ASP A 76 4.79 -7.59 -14.79
N GLU A 77 3.52 -7.41 -15.09
CA GLU A 77 3.05 -6.79 -16.33
C GLU A 77 3.52 -5.34 -16.45
N THR A 78 3.48 -4.57 -15.36
CA THR A 78 3.91 -3.18 -15.35
C THR A 78 5.43 -3.01 -15.27
N LEU A 79 6.15 -4.02 -14.79
CA LEU A 79 7.59 -4.02 -14.60
C LEU A 79 8.24 -5.23 -15.30
N PRO A 80 8.32 -5.23 -16.64
CA PRO A 80 8.70 -6.41 -17.40
C PRO A 80 10.17 -6.82 -17.25
N LYS A 81 11.05 -5.94 -16.74
CA LYS A 81 12.45 -6.26 -16.47
C LYS A 81 12.61 -6.81 -15.05
N ASP A 82 13.27 -7.97 -14.91
CA ASP A 82 13.44 -8.62 -13.61
C ASP A 82 14.15 -7.73 -12.57
N SER A 83 15.10 -6.93 -12.99
CA SER A 83 15.74 -5.95 -12.11
C SER A 83 14.79 -4.86 -11.60
N ALA A 84 13.75 -4.55 -12.36
CA ALA A 84 12.74 -3.56 -11.97
C ALA A 84 11.70 -4.14 -11.00
N LYS A 85 11.45 -5.46 -11.05
CA LYS A 85 10.46 -6.14 -10.21
C LYS A 85 10.80 -6.10 -8.72
N VAL A 86 12.08 -6.00 -8.38
CA VAL A 86 12.57 -5.89 -7.00
C VAL A 86 12.96 -4.45 -6.63
N ALA A 87 12.80 -3.50 -7.55
CA ALA A 87 13.19 -2.12 -7.34
C ALA A 87 12.22 -1.39 -6.41
N HIS A 88 12.70 -0.34 -5.78
CA HIS A 88 11.89 0.62 -5.04
C HIS A 88 11.13 1.54 -6.03
N PHE A 89 10.22 0.93 -6.76
CA PHE A 89 9.41 1.59 -7.78
C PHE A 89 7.95 1.13 -7.65
N CYS A 90 7.03 2.08 -7.76
CA CYS A 90 5.60 1.80 -7.83
C CYS A 90 5.05 2.38 -9.13
N SER A 91 4.33 1.59 -9.90
CA SER A 91 3.72 2.03 -11.17
C SER A 91 2.73 3.20 -10.98
N MET A 92 2.17 3.37 -9.79
CA MET A 92 1.28 4.48 -9.48
C MET A 92 2.03 5.77 -9.13
N CYS A 93 3.08 5.70 -8.30
CA CYS A 93 3.74 6.86 -7.72
C CYS A 93 5.15 7.13 -8.27
N GLY A 94 5.75 6.16 -8.98
CA GLY A 94 7.09 6.29 -9.57
C GLY A 94 8.24 5.81 -8.66
N PRO A 95 9.48 6.12 -9.04
CA PRO A 95 10.66 5.60 -8.37
C PRO A 95 10.87 6.24 -7.01
N LYS A 96 11.05 5.42 -5.98
CA LYS A 96 11.32 5.82 -4.59
C LYS A 96 10.29 6.79 -3.97
N PHE A 97 9.13 6.92 -4.59
CA PHE A 97 8.08 7.82 -4.14
C PHE A 97 6.82 7.03 -3.77
N CYS A 98 6.30 7.27 -2.57
CA CYS A 98 5.01 6.74 -2.12
C CYS A 98 4.30 7.77 -1.26
N SER A 99 3.11 8.21 -1.67
CA SER A 99 2.30 9.16 -0.89
C SER A 99 1.93 8.65 0.50
N MET A 100 1.71 7.35 0.63
CA MET A 100 1.43 6.72 1.94
C MET A 100 2.64 6.77 2.86
N LYS A 101 3.85 6.58 2.33
CA LYS A 101 5.09 6.71 3.11
C LYS A 101 5.27 8.15 3.59
N ILE A 102 5.08 9.13 2.73
CA ILE A 102 5.15 10.55 3.08
C ILE A 102 4.16 10.88 4.21
N THR A 103 2.92 10.43 4.10
CA THR A 103 1.91 10.62 5.16
C THR A 103 2.36 10.00 6.48
N GLN A 104 2.96 8.81 6.43
CA GLN A 104 3.46 8.15 7.62
C GLN A 104 4.66 8.92 8.24
N GLU A 105 5.57 9.39 7.43
CA GLU A 105 6.71 10.20 7.88
C GLU A 105 6.26 11.52 8.52
N VAL A 106 5.22 12.17 7.96
CA VAL A 106 4.63 13.37 8.57
C VAL A 106 4.01 13.07 9.94
N ARG A 107 3.33 11.93 10.08
CA ARG A 107 2.76 11.50 11.36
C ARG A 107 3.82 11.19 12.41
N GLU A 108 4.89 10.53 12.01
CA GLU A 108 6.03 10.23 12.88
C GLU A 108 6.71 11.52 13.33
N TYR A 109 6.98 12.46 12.42
CA TYR A 109 7.51 13.79 12.73
C TYR A 109 6.60 14.55 13.69
N ALA A 110 5.27 14.55 13.46
CA ALA A 110 4.32 15.18 14.35
C ALA A 110 4.40 14.62 15.78
N LYS A 111 4.47 13.29 15.90
CA LYS A 111 4.56 12.59 17.17
C LYS A 111 5.87 12.90 17.92
N GLU A 112 6.99 12.88 17.22
CA GLU A 112 8.31 13.16 17.79
C GLU A 112 8.43 14.60 18.30
N ASN A 113 7.79 15.55 17.60
CA ASN A 113 7.80 16.96 17.96
C ASN A 113 6.61 17.40 18.84
N GLY A 114 5.78 16.46 19.30
CA GLY A 114 4.64 16.74 20.17
C GLY A 114 3.55 17.61 19.52
N LEU A 115 3.45 17.59 18.19
CA LEU A 115 2.48 18.37 17.43
C LEU A 115 1.12 17.65 17.38
N SER A 116 0.05 18.40 17.61
CA SER A 116 -1.29 17.84 17.81
C SER A 116 -2.00 17.43 16.52
N ASP A 117 -1.51 17.89 15.35
CA ASP A 117 -2.12 17.57 14.07
C ASP A 117 -1.11 17.59 12.92
N GLU A 118 -1.47 16.89 11.83
CA GLU A 118 -0.63 16.74 10.65
C GLU A 118 -0.36 18.07 9.92
N SER A 119 -1.31 19.00 9.93
CA SER A 119 -1.16 20.29 9.26
C SER A 119 -0.06 21.13 9.91
N LYS A 120 0.00 21.14 11.24
CA LYS A 120 1.05 21.82 11.99
C LYS A 120 2.41 21.17 11.79
N ALA A 121 2.45 19.85 11.66
CA ALA A 121 3.68 19.13 11.37
C ALA A 121 4.23 19.48 9.98
N VAL A 122 3.37 19.59 8.98
CA VAL A 122 3.75 19.99 7.62
C VAL A 122 4.28 21.44 7.61
N GLU A 123 3.61 22.35 8.30
CA GLU A 123 4.00 23.76 8.37
C GLU A 123 5.36 23.92 9.09
N ALA A 124 5.53 23.26 10.23
CA ALA A 124 6.79 23.25 10.98
C ALA A 124 7.94 22.64 10.15
N GLY A 125 7.69 21.54 9.48
CA GLY A 125 8.68 20.89 8.59
C GLY A 125 9.08 21.77 7.41
N PHE A 126 8.13 22.48 6.79
CA PHE A 126 8.46 23.46 5.73
C PHE A 126 9.28 24.61 6.24
N GLN A 127 8.98 25.12 7.42
CA GLN A 127 9.75 26.20 8.03
C GLN A 127 11.18 25.75 8.32
N GLU A 128 11.36 24.61 8.96
CA GLU A 128 12.67 24.02 9.24
C GLU A 128 13.52 23.83 7.97
N GLN A 129 12.93 23.25 6.93
CA GLN A 129 13.63 23.05 5.65
C GLN A 129 13.93 24.37 4.94
N SER A 130 13.07 25.39 5.07
CA SER A 130 13.30 26.72 4.53
C SER A 130 14.47 27.43 5.21
N GLU A 131 14.55 27.34 6.54
CA GLU A 131 15.64 27.91 7.32
C GLU A 131 16.97 27.22 6.98
N ARG A 132 16.98 25.89 6.97
CA ARG A 132 18.13 25.09 6.54
C ARG A 132 18.59 25.43 5.13
N PHE A 133 17.68 25.58 4.18
CA PHE A 133 18.00 25.96 2.80
C PHE A 133 18.69 27.34 2.73
N LYS A 134 18.24 28.30 3.55
CA LYS A 134 18.85 29.63 3.64
C LYS A 134 20.25 29.58 4.24
N GLU A 135 20.41 28.82 5.31
CA GLU A 135 21.72 28.61 5.97
C GLU A 135 22.73 27.93 5.06
N GLU A 136 22.29 27.01 4.20
CA GLU A 136 23.11 26.32 3.22
C GLU A 136 23.40 27.15 1.96
N GLY A 137 23.03 28.46 1.95
CA GLY A 137 23.36 29.42 0.90
C GLY A 137 22.36 29.52 -0.23
N SER A 138 21.15 28.96 -0.07
CA SER A 138 20.02 29.08 -1.04
C SER A 138 20.34 28.54 -2.45
N VAL A 139 21.19 27.54 -2.57
CA VAL A 139 21.60 26.95 -3.85
C VAL A 139 20.80 25.68 -4.13
N ILE A 140 20.02 25.69 -5.22
CA ILE A 140 19.17 24.56 -5.62
C ILE A 140 20.01 23.43 -6.25
N TYR A 141 21.01 23.78 -7.05
CA TYR A 141 21.88 22.80 -7.72
C TYR A 141 23.28 22.83 -7.12
N ARG A 142 23.69 21.72 -6.50
CA ARG A 142 25.06 21.53 -6.04
C ARG A 142 25.84 20.78 -7.11
N GLN A 143 27.04 21.22 -7.41
CA GLN A 143 27.97 20.40 -8.20
C GLN A 143 28.38 19.20 -7.34
N VAL A 144 28.22 18.00 -7.92
CA VAL A 144 28.63 16.72 -7.32
C VAL A 144 30.10 16.49 -7.59
#